data_d8016f876ee297d1cb88528535ef0699
#
_entry.id   d8016f876ee297d1cb88528535ef0699
#
_cell.length_a   1.000
_cell.length_b   1.000
_cell.length_c   1.000
_cell.angle_alpha   90.00
_cell.angle_beta   90.00
_cell.angle_gamma   90.00
#
_symmetry.space_group_name_H-M   'P 1'
#
loop_
_entity.id
_entity.type
_entity.pdbx_description
1 polymer ?
#
loop_
_entity_poly.entity_id
_entity_poly.type
_entity_poly.pdbx_seq_one_letter_code
_entity_poly.pdbx_strand_id
1 'polypeptide(L)'
;MSTRRFLAAALLVGLAAATANADEQPTRIFHIGIVTPMPRSSPERVAFEDRLRELGYVEGRNVAIDYVQSNDLDRLAAAVGEMARNRIDVLLIGGQDELIKAAVTTARSVPVVTTAVDSDPLAKGYVASLSHPGGNLTGVVFQQLELIAKRLDLLTQAVPHIARIVLLYDAASVDQRDSVKRAASTLDIPLEAIELRSPPYDYEQALAETDGARGDVLVLTSSPFHRSAAAAYEAALRHRLPSIGNGFGSVEAGSLLSYGPNFTDMFRLAADYVDKILKGAKPADLPVQQPTKFELKVNLKTAKALGLTIPLTVLGRADEVIE
;
A
#
# COMPACT_ATOMS: atom_id res chain seq x y z
N MET A 1 88.76 -50.86 16.31
CA MET A 1 88.34 -49.76 17.19
C MET A 1 87.25 -49.04 16.47
N SER A 2 86.12 -48.97 17.07
CA SER A 2 84.81 -48.75 16.57
C SER A 2 84.46 -47.24 16.36
N THR A 3 83.88 -46.89 15.24
CA THR A 3 83.20 -45.59 15.03
C THR A 3 81.79 -45.83 14.52
N ARG A 4 80.84 -45.61 15.43
CA ARG A 4 79.40 -45.71 15.17
C ARG A 4 78.93 -44.39 14.46
N ARG A 5 78.35 -44.49 13.28
CA ARG A 5 77.64 -43.46 12.63
C ARG A 5 76.16 -43.51 13.04
N PHE A 6 75.66 -42.46 13.63
CA PHE A 6 74.22 -42.25 13.88
C PHE A 6 73.56 -41.66 12.66
N LEU A 7 72.59 -42.36 12.09
CA LEU A 7 71.66 -41.87 11.14
C LEU A 7 70.49 -41.18 11.89
N ALA A 8 70.30 -39.88 11.66
CA ALA A 8 69.12 -39.15 12.13
C ALA A 8 68.03 -39.27 11.05
N ALA A 9 66.97 -39.99 11.34
CA ALA A 9 65.77 -40.02 10.51
C ALA A 9 64.87 -38.80 10.85
N ALA A 10 64.71 -37.89 9.92
CA ALA A 10 63.78 -36.78 10.03
C ALA A 10 62.35 -37.28 9.70
N LEU A 11 61.48 -37.27 10.70
CA LEU A 11 60.05 -37.56 10.58
C LEU A 11 59.34 -36.27 10.09
N LEU A 12 58.95 -36.22 8.84
CA LEU A 12 58.06 -35.19 8.31
C LEU A 12 56.63 -35.55 8.70
N VAL A 13 56.10 -34.86 9.73
CA VAL A 13 54.67 -34.91 10.10
C VAL A 13 53.96 -33.95 9.14
N GLY A 14 53.28 -34.51 8.13
CA GLY A 14 52.37 -33.77 7.26
C GLY A 14 51.12 -33.40 8.04
N LEU A 15 50.98 -32.10 8.36
CA LEU A 15 49.76 -31.54 8.88
C LEU A 15 48.74 -31.38 7.74
N ALA A 16 47.91 -32.40 7.54
CA ALA A 16 46.74 -32.26 6.67
C ALA A 16 45.76 -31.29 7.34
N ALA A 17 45.72 -30.06 6.82
CA ALA A 17 44.65 -29.12 7.17
C ALA A 17 43.34 -29.68 6.61
N ALA A 18 42.56 -30.31 7.45
CA ALA A 18 41.15 -30.59 7.18
C ALA A 18 40.44 -29.25 7.09
N THR A 19 40.19 -28.77 5.89
CA THR A 19 39.20 -27.73 5.67
C THR A 19 37.85 -28.31 6.08
N ALA A 20 37.42 -27.97 7.28
CA ALA A 20 36.05 -28.20 7.67
C ALA A 20 35.15 -27.44 6.67
N ASN A 21 34.59 -28.18 5.76
CA ASN A 21 33.38 -27.73 5.08
C ASN A 21 32.36 -27.54 6.21
N ALA A 22 32.09 -26.30 6.56
CA ALA A 22 30.92 -26.00 7.35
C ALA A 22 29.75 -26.61 6.56
N ASP A 23 29.16 -27.67 7.08
CA ASP A 23 27.88 -28.18 6.60
C ASP A 23 26.94 -27.00 6.58
N GLU A 24 26.68 -26.47 5.40
CA GLU A 24 25.56 -25.56 5.17
C GLU A 24 24.33 -26.42 5.50
N GLN A 25 23.84 -26.28 6.75
CA GLN A 25 22.53 -26.81 7.10
C GLN A 25 21.56 -26.31 6.01
N PRO A 26 20.70 -27.16 5.45
CA PRO A 26 19.76 -26.73 4.41
C PRO A 26 18.97 -25.55 4.96
N THR A 27 19.24 -24.38 4.39
CA THR A 27 18.63 -23.13 4.82
C THR A 27 17.13 -23.31 4.62
N ARG A 28 16.34 -23.28 5.68
CA ARG A 28 14.87 -23.38 5.59
C ARG A 28 14.39 -22.35 4.55
N ILE A 29 13.65 -22.81 3.57
CA ILE A 29 12.96 -21.93 2.63
C ILE A 29 11.65 -21.53 3.28
N PHE A 30 11.48 -20.23 3.53
CA PHE A 30 10.21 -19.67 3.99
C PHE A 30 9.26 -19.46 2.82
N HIS A 31 7.97 -19.71 3.01
CA HIS A 31 6.94 -19.51 2.04
C HIS A 31 6.08 -18.30 2.41
N ILE A 32 6.13 -17.24 1.60
CA ILE A 32 5.33 -16.03 1.74
C ILE A 32 4.24 -16.04 0.68
N GLY A 33 2.98 -16.08 1.10
CA GLY A 33 1.85 -15.87 0.20
C GLY A 33 1.53 -14.39 0.08
N ILE A 34 1.22 -13.90 -1.13
CA ILE A 34 0.82 -12.52 -1.35
C ILE A 34 -0.43 -12.48 -2.20
N VAL A 35 -1.49 -11.87 -1.64
CA VAL A 35 -2.77 -11.70 -2.32
C VAL A 35 -3.13 -10.21 -2.36
N THR A 36 -3.23 -9.63 -3.55
CA THR A 36 -3.38 -8.19 -3.72
C THR A 36 -3.94 -7.81 -5.10
N PRO A 37 -4.66 -6.68 -5.24
CA PRO A 37 -4.98 -6.14 -6.56
C PRO A 37 -3.78 -5.47 -7.25
N MET A 38 -2.71 -5.15 -6.51
CA MET A 38 -1.58 -4.38 -7.02
C MET A 38 -0.65 -5.25 -7.88
N PRO A 39 -0.13 -4.75 -9.01
CA PRO A 39 0.87 -5.46 -9.79
C PRO A 39 2.20 -5.58 -9.04
N ARG A 40 2.95 -6.65 -9.32
CA ARG A 40 4.26 -6.89 -8.68
C ARG A 40 5.27 -5.77 -8.95
N SER A 41 5.10 -5.05 -10.07
CA SER A 41 5.94 -3.92 -10.45
C SER A 41 5.57 -2.60 -9.77
N SER A 42 4.54 -2.56 -8.93
CA SER A 42 4.18 -1.32 -8.24
C SER A 42 5.27 -0.87 -7.26
N PRO A 43 5.48 0.44 -7.05
CA PRO A 43 6.51 0.96 -6.14
C PRO A 43 6.41 0.38 -4.71
N GLU A 44 5.19 0.18 -4.22
CA GLU A 44 4.92 -0.37 -2.90
C GLU A 44 5.38 -1.83 -2.79
N ARG A 45 5.10 -2.62 -3.84
CA ARG A 45 5.53 -4.02 -3.90
C ARG A 45 7.05 -4.13 -4.00
N VAL A 46 7.66 -3.30 -4.84
CA VAL A 46 9.13 -3.22 -4.94
C VAL A 46 9.72 -2.84 -3.58
N ALA A 47 9.17 -1.85 -2.89
CA ALA A 47 9.63 -1.42 -1.56
C ALA A 47 9.53 -2.55 -0.51
N PHE A 48 8.47 -3.36 -0.56
CA PHE A 48 8.31 -4.54 0.30
C PHE A 48 9.41 -5.59 0.01
N GLU A 49 9.62 -5.95 -1.25
CA GLU A 49 10.60 -6.95 -1.64
C GLU A 49 12.04 -6.48 -1.39
N ASP A 50 12.32 -5.18 -1.62
CA ASP A 50 13.62 -4.58 -1.28
C ASP A 50 13.87 -4.63 0.24
N ARG A 51 12.85 -4.33 1.05
CA ARG A 51 12.98 -4.42 2.49
C ARG A 51 13.21 -5.85 2.96
N LEU A 52 12.53 -6.85 2.39
CA LEU A 52 12.82 -8.26 2.67
C LEU A 52 14.26 -8.60 2.33
N ARG A 53 14.78 -8.11 1.21
CA ARG A 53 16.16 -8.33 0.78
C ARG A 53 17.17 -7.70 1.75
N GLU A 54 16.91 -6.47 2.24
CA GLU A 54 17.69 -5.81 3.29
C GLU A 54 17.72 -6.62 4.60
N LEU A 55 16.61 -7.31 4.91
CA LEU A 55 16.46 -8.18 6.09
C LEU A 55 17.09 -9.58 5.88
N GLY A 56 17.65 -9.84 4.69
CA GLY A 56 18.35 -11.08 4.36
C GLY A 56 17.51 -12.15 3.68
N TYR A 57 16.26 -11.84 3.29
CA TYR A 57 15.39 -12.77 2.55
C TYR A 57 15.57 -12.56 1.05
N VAL A 58 16.03 -13.61 0.36
CA VAL A 58 16.30 -13.60 -1.09
C VAL A 58 15.46 -14.67 -1.76
N GLU A 59 14.56 -14.26 -2.67
CA GLU A 59 13.70 -15.17 -3.42
C GLU A 59 14.55 -16.19 -4.21
N GLY A 60 14.15 -17.46 -4.13
CA GLY A 60 14.88 -18.58 -4.73
C GLY A 60 16.07 -19.09 -3.91
N ARG A 61 16.48 -18.43 -2.82
CA ARG A 61 17.56 -18.87 -1.93
C ARG A 61 17.02 -19.35 -0.58
N ASN A 62 16.32 -18.49 0.17
CA ASN A 62 15.78 -18.79 1.50
C ASN A 62 14.33 -18.34 1.68
N VAL A 63 13.73 -17.79 0.63
CA VAL A 63 12.31 -17.46 0.57
C VAL A 63 11.73 -17.82 -0.79
N ALA A 64 10.49 -18.34 -0.80
CA ALA A 64 9.65 -18.51 -1.98
C ALA A 64 8.43 -17.60 -1.83
N ILE A 65 8.05 -16.89 -2.88
CA ILE A 65 6.93 -15.96 -2.88
C ILE A 65 5.85 -16.46 -3.84
N ASP A 66 4.72 -16.88 -3.28
CA ASP A 66 3.51 -17.24 -4.02
C ASP A 66 2.65 -15.98 -4.18
N TYR A 67 2.47 -15.54 -5.43
CA TYR A 67 1.85 -14.26 -5.72
C TYR A 67 0.57 -14.42 -6.53
N VAL A 68 -0.55 -13.91 -5.99
CA VAL A 68 -1.82 -13.82 -6.70
C VAL A 68 -2.26 -12.37 -6.81
N GLN A 69 -2.38 -11.90 -8.05
CA GLN A 69 -2.89 -10.57 -8.38
C GLN A 69 -4.20 -10.70 -9.15
N SER A 70 -5.19 -9.92 -8.76
CA SER A 70 -6.45 -9.78 -9.50
C SER A 70 -7.15 -8.48 -9.14
N ASN A 71 -7.96 -7.94 -10.05
CA ASN A 71 -8.93 -6.89 -9.73
C ASN A 71 -10.30 -7.46 -9.35
N ASP A 72 -10.45 -8.78 -9.38
CA ASP A 72 -11.62 -9.51 -8.95
C ASP A 72 -11.46 -9.92 -7.48
N LEU A 73 -12.29 -9.35 -6.61
CA LEU A 73 -12.25 -9.58 -5.16
C LEU A 73 -12.61 -11.00 -4.76
N ASP A 74 -13.55 -11.64 -5.48
CA ASP A 74 -13.95 -13.02 -5.20
C ASP A 74 -12.80 -13.97 -5.49
N ARG A 75 -12.08 -13.75 -6.59
CA ARG A 75 -10.86 -14.48 -6.92
C ARG A 75 -9.77 -14.29 -5.88
N LEU A 76 -9.56 -13.06 -5.40
CA LEU A 76 -8.57 -12.79 -4.34
C LEU A 76 -8.98 -13.45 -3.02
N ALA A 77 -10.25 -13.38 -2.64
CA ALA A 77 -10.75 -14.05 -1.43
C ALA A 77 -10.60 -15.57 -1.50
N ALA A 78 -10.86 -16.18 -2.66
CA ALA A 78 -10.62 -17.61 -2.90
C ALA A 78 -9.12 -17.95 -2.78
N ALA A 79 -8.23 -17.13 -3.34
CA ALA A 79 -6.79 -17.31 -3.27
C ALA A 79 -6.26 -17.29 -1.83
N VAL A 80 -6.81 -16.46 -0.94
CA VAL A 80 -6.48 -16.46 0.49
C VAL A 80 -6.70 -17.85 1.10
N GLY A 81 -7.87 -18.46 0.84
CA GLY A 81 -8.19 -19.80 1.32
C GLY A 81 -7.31 -20.90 0.69
N GLU A 82 -6.94 -20.76 -0.58
CA GLU A 82 -6.04 -21.70 -1.26
C GLU A 82 -4.63 -21.65 -0.69
N MET A 83 -4.08 -20.46 -0.53
CA MET A 83 -2.75 -20.26 0.07
C MET A 83 -2.69 -20.78 1.50
N ALA A 84 -3.76 -20.59 2.29
CA ALA A 84 -3.82 -21.12 3.66
C ALA A 84 -3.72 -22.66 3.73
N ARG A 85 -4.10 -23.38 2.66
CA ARG A 85 -3.97 -24.85 2.56
C ARG A 85 -2.57 -25.30 2.09
N ASN A 86 -1.78 -24.41 1.49
CA ASN A 86 -0.50 -24.70 0.82
C ASN A 86 0.74 -24.50 1.70
N ARG A 87 0.61 -24.60 3.05
CA ARG A 87 1.72 -24.48 4.01
C ARG A 87 2.53 -23.19 3.87
N ILE A 88 1.84 -22.06 3.74
CA ILE A 88 2.44 -20.72 3.78
C ILE A 88 2.87 -20.40 5.20
N ASP A 89 4.08 -19.86 5.40
CA ASP A 89 4.58 -19.43 6.71
C ASP A 89 3.95 -18.10 7.15
N VAL A 90 3.68 -17.21 6.19
CA VAL A 90 3.00 -15.94 6.40
C VAL A 90 2.28 -15.50 5.13
N LEU A 91 1.11 -14.91 5.30
CA LEU A 91 0.29 -14.35 4.22
C LEU A 91 0.29 -12.83 4.31
N LEU A 92 0.74 -12.15 3.26
CA LEU A 92 0.55 -10.71 3.07
C LEU A 92 -0.71 -10.48 2.24
N ILE A 93 -1.63 -9.69 2.77
CA ILE A 93 -2.81 -9.24 2.04
C ILE A 93 -2.80 -7.72 1.92
N GLY A 94 -3.02 -7.22 0.71
CA GLY A 94 -3.15 -5.79 0.44
C GLY A 94 -4.50 -5.48 -0.16
N GLY A 95 -5.13 -4.37 0.27
CA GLY A 95 -6.38 -3.93 -0.34
C GLY A 95 -7.53 -3.72 0.63
N GLN A 96 -8.70 -4.20 0.24
CA GLN A 96 -9.98 -3.87 0.88
C GLN A 96 -10.36 -4.84 2.00
N ASP A 97 -11.38 -4.46 2.76
CA ASP A 97 -11.89 -5.17 3.93
C ASP A 97 -12.28 -6.64 3.65
N GLU A 98 -12.77 -6.92 2.44
CA GLU A 98 -13.18 -8.27 2.01
C GLU A 98 -12.02 -9.27 2.12
N LEU A 99 -10.78 -8.84 1.83
CA LEU A 99 -9.61 -9.72 1.94
C LEU A 99 -9.23 -9.97 3.40
N ILE A 100 -9.37 -8.97 4.27
CA ILE A 100 -9.17 -9.15 5.71
C ILE A 100 -10.20 -10.14 6.24
N LYS A 101 -11.48 -9.96 5.88
CA LYS A 101 -12.56 -10.88 6.26
C LYS A 101 -12.26 -12.31 5.79
N ALA A 102 -11.85 -12.48 4.53
CA ALA A 102 -11.45 -13.78 4.01
C ALA A 102 -10.30 -14.38 4.84
N ALA A 103 -9.27 -13.61 5.14
CA ALA A 103 -8.10 -14.08 5.91
C ALA A 103 -8.48 -14.53 7.32
N VAL A 104 -9.23 -13.73 8.08
CA VAL A 104 -9.61 -14.09 9.46
C VAL A 104 -10.64 -15.22 9.53
N THR A 105 -11.33 -15.53 8.44
CA THR A 105 -12.32 -16.62 8.38
C THR A 105 -11.75 -17.92 7.84
N THR A 106 -10.95 -17.86 6.77
CA THR A 106 -10.49 -19.04 6.02
C THR A 106 -9.01 -19.40 6.27
N ALA A 107 -8.17 -18.44 6.71
CA ALA A 107 -6.74 -18.64 6.96
C ALA A 107 -6.36 -18.60 8.45
N ARG A 108 -7.23 -19.06 9.34
CA ARG A 108 -7.09 -18.90 10.81
C ARG A 108 -5.79 -19.45 11.41
N SER A 109 -5.18 -20.45 10.79
CA SER A 109 -3.94 -21.07 11.24
C SER A 109 -2.69 -20.44 10.65
N VAL A 110 -2.84 -19.53 9.69
CA VAL A 110 -1.73 -18.86 9.01
C VAL A 110 -1.56 -17.45 9.57
N PRO A 111 -0.34 -17.02 9.93
CA PRO A 111 -0.04 -15.63 10.24
C PRO A 111 -0.40 -14.72 9.08
N VAL A 112 -1.12 -13.63 9.34
CA VAL A 112 -1.55 -12.68 8.31
C VAL A 112 -1.01 -11.29 8.63
N VAL A 113 -0.31 -10.70 7.67
CA VAL A 113 0.07 -9.29 7.67
C VAL A 113 -0.80 -8.57 6.66
N THR A 114 -1.43 -7.46 7.06
CA THR A 114 -2.24 -6.65 6.13
C THR A 114 -1.62 -5.29 5.88
N THR A 115 -1.81 -4.78 4.65
CA THR A 115 -1.64 -3.37 4.28
C THR A 115 -2.99 -2.86 3.78
N ALA A 116 -3.93 -2.67 4.71
CA ALA A 116 -5.30 -2.36 4.36
C ALA A 116 -5.59 -0.86 4.37
N VAL A 117 -6.40 -0.46 3.40
CA VAL A 117 -6.96 0.89 3.28
C VAL A 117 -8.46 0.81 3.48
N ASP A 118 -9.00 1.79 4.20
CA ASP A 118 -10.44 1.90 4.48
C ASP A 118 -11.02 0.70 5.25
N SER A 119 -10.23 0.10 6.13
CA SER A 119 -10.68 -0.94 7.04
C SER A 119 -10.42 -0.54 8.49
N ASP A 120 -11.42 -0.75 9.33
CA ASP A 120 -11.30 -0.69 10.78
C ASP A 120 -11.37 -2.11 11.37
N PRO A 121 -10.23 -2.78 11.55
CA PRO A 121 -10.23 -4.15 12.02
C PRO A 121 -10.73 -4.29 13.47
N LEU A 122 -10.69 -3.22 14.26
CA LEU A 122 -11.24 -3.21 15.62
C LEU A 122 -12.78 -3.13 15.59
N ALA A 123 -13.33 -2.16 14.88
CA ALA A 123 -14.79 -2.00 14.75
C ALA A 123 -15.46 -3.21 14.09
N LYS A 124 -14.74 -3.89 13.17
CA LYS A 124 -15.18 -5.11 12.49
C LYS A 124 -14.99 -6.39 13.35
N GLY A 125 -14.33 -6.29 14.50
CA GLY A 125 -14.08 -7.44 15.37
C GLY A 125 -13.03 -8.43 14.82
N TYR A 126 -12.18 -8.03 13.90
CA TYR A 126 -11.10 -8.85 13.36
C TYR A 126 -9.92 -8.94 14.33
N VAL A 127 -9.76 -7.95 15.19
CA VAL A 127 -8.75 -7.89 16.26
C VAL A 127 -9.40 -7.49 17.58
N ALA A 128 -8.84 -7.97 18.70
CA ALA A 128 -9.32 -7.64 20.03
C ALA A 128 -8.98 -6.19 20.45
N SER A 129 -7.79 -5.72 20.04
CA SER A 129 -7.36 -4.32 20.14
C SER A 129 -6.26 -4.06 19.10
N LEU A 130 -5.95 -2.79 18.80
CA LEU A 130 -4.84 -2.47 17.89
C LEU A 130 -3.48 -2.79 18.54
N SER A 131 -3.33 -2.62 19.85
CA SER A 131 -2.08 -2.91 20.57
C SER A 131 -1.83 -4.40 20.77
N HIS A 132 -2.88 -5.20 20.94
CA HIS A 132 -2.83 -6.65 21.12
C HIS A 132 -3.94 -7.30 20.29
N PRO A 133 -3.66 -7.62 19.01
CA PRO A 133 -4.68 -8.16 18.11
C PRO A 133 -5.35 -9.45 18.57
N GLY A 134 -4.62 -10.31 19.27
CA GLY A 134 -5.16 -11.53 19.90
C GLY A 134 -5.48 -12.67 18.93
N GLY A 135 -5.39 -12.45 17.62
CA GLY A 135 -5.68 -13.42 16.56
C GLY A 135 -4.48 -13.70 15.65
N ASN A 136 -4.76 -14.11 14.42
CA ASN A 136 -3.75 -14.36 13.40
C ASN A 136 -3.44 -13.16 12.50
N LEU A 137 -4.13 -12.02 12.70
CA LEU A 137 -4.03 -10.81 11.89
C LEU A 137 -3.21 -9.74 12.62
N THR A 138 -2.28 -9.11 11.91
CA THR A 138 -1.57 -7.88 12.28
C THR A 138 -1.23 -7.08 11.02
N GLY A 139 -0.52 -5.96 11.15
CA GLY A 139 -0.02 -5.19 10.00
C GLY A 139 -0.25 -3.70 10.10
N VAL A 140 -0.47 -3.05 8.96
CA VAL A 140 -0.64 -1.61 8.85
C VAL A 140 -2.01 -1.32 8.24
N VAL A 141 -2.82 -0.52 8.92
CA VAL A 141 -4.16 -0.15 8.46
C VAL A 141 -4.28 1.38 8.40
N PHE A 142 -5.06 1.86 7.46
CA PHE A 142 -5.27 3.27 7.27
C PHE A 142 -6.72 3.56 6.87
N GLN A 143 -7.32 4.58 7.47
CA GLN A 143 -8.66 5.04 7.12
C GLN A 143 -8.57 6.38 6.40
N GLN A 144 -9.09 6.44 5.18
CA GLN A 144 -9.11 7.64 4.36
C GLN A 144 -10.02 8.73 4.92
N LEU A 145 -11.06 8.33 5.67
CA LEU A 145 -12.08 9.24 6.20
C LEU A 145 -11.48 10.38 7.02
N GLU A 146 -10.42 10.11 7.78
CA GLU A 146 -9.74 11.09 8.64
C GLU A 146 -9.02 12.19 7.84
N LEU A 147 -8.64 11.91 6.59
CA LEU A 147 -7.91 12.86 5.74
C LEU A 147 -8.79 13.67 4.81
N ILE A 148 -10.08 13.35 4.68
CA ILE A 148 -10.96 14.00 3.70
C ILE A 148 -11.02 15.53 3.95
N ALA A 149 -11.24 15.94 5.19
CA ALA A 149 -11.28 17.36 5.54
C ALA A 149 -9.96 18.07 5.20
N LYS A 150 -8.82 17.41 5.46
CA LYS A 150 -7.50 17.97 5.16
C LYS A 150 -7.24 18.07 3.66
N ARG A 151 -7.69 17.08 2.87
CA ARG A 151 -7.60 17.14 1.40
C ARG A 151 -8.40 18.30 0.84
N LEU A 152 -9.64 18.49 1.29
CA LEU A 152 -10.45 19.62 0.84
C LEU A 152 -9.82 20.97 1.25
N ASP A 153 -9.32 21.08 2.47
CA ASP A 153 -8.58 22.27 2.92
C ASP A 153 -7.36 22.57 2.03
N LEU A 154 -6.57 21.56 1.67
CA LEU A 154 -5.44 21.71 0.74
C LEU A 154 -5.88 22.12 -0.66
N LEU A 155 -6.98 21.55 -1.15
CA LEU A 155 -7.53 21.89 -2.45
C LEU A 155 -8.01 23.35 -2.50
N THR A 156 -8.68 23.83 -1.44
CA THR A 156 -9.11 25.24 -1.34
C THR A 156 -7.94 26.22 -1.23
N GLN A 157 -6.82 25.80 -0.64
CA GLN A 157 -5.60 26.62 -0.59
C GLN A 157 -4.89 26.70 -1.95
N ALA A 158 -4.98 25.64 -2.77
CA ALA A 158 -4.30 25.55 -4.06
C ALA A 158 -5.11 26.14 -5.22
N VAL A 159 -6.44 26.06 -5.14
CA VAL A 159 -7.35 26.50 -6.20
C VAL A 159 -8.20 27.67 -5.70
N PRO A 160 -7.99 28.88 -6.23
CA PRO A 160 -8.79 30.03 -5.87
C PRO A 160 -10.22 29.88 -6.42
N HIS A 161 -11.21 30.29 -5.61
CA HIS A 161 -12.61 30.38 -6.03
C HIS A 161 -13.25 29.06 -6.49
N ILE A 162 -13.25 28.07 -5.61
CA ILE A 162 -14.01 26.82 -5.83
C ILE A 162 -15.51 27.15 -5.75
N ALA A 163 -16.23 26.93 -6.84
CA ALA A 163 -17.68 27.12 -6.90
C ALA A 163 -18.43 25.86 -6.48
N ARG A 164 -17.88 24.67 -6.79
CA ARG A 164 -18.53 23.39 -6.51
C ARG A 164 -17.51 22.27 -6.42
N ILE A 165 -17.72 21.33 -5.51
CA ILE A 165 -17.03 20.04 -5.47
C ILE A 165 -17.85 19.03 -6.26
N VAL A 166 -17.25 18.39 -7.25
CA VAL A 166 -17.79 17.22 -7.94
C VAL A 166 -17.15 15.99 -7.33
N LEU A 167 -17.95 15.12 -6.75
CA LEU A 167 -17.50 13.90 -6.11
C LEU A 167 -17.91 12.68 -6.94
N LEU A 168 -16.95 11.89 -7.39
CA LEU A 168 -17.23 10.58 -7.98
C LEU A 168 -17.06 9.50 -6.92
N TYR A 169 -18.11 8.69 -6.72
CA TYR A 169 -18.12 7.58 -5.77
C TYR A 169 -18.87 6.38 -6.33
N ASP A 170 -18.73 5.22 -5.70
CA ASP A 170 -19.52 4.02 -5.99
C ASP A 170 -20.13 3.42 -4.70
N ALA A 171 -20.87 2.32 -4.84
CA ALA A 171 -21.55 1.67 -3.71
C ALA A 171 -20.58 1.19 -2.61
N ALA A 172 -19.31 0.94 -2.93
CA ALA A 172 -18.29 0.51 -1.97
C ALA A 172 -17.68 1.67 -1.17
N SER A 173 -17.97 2.93 -1.51
CA SER A 173 -17.35 4.13 -0.94
C SER A 173 -18.38 5.18 -0.43
N VAL A 174 -19.55 4.70 -0.01
CA VAL A 174 -20.65 5.55 0.48
C VAL A 174 -20.27 6.34 1.75
N ASP A 175 -19.53 5.75 2.66
CA ASP A 175 -19.02 6.42 3.89
C ASP A 175 -18.02 7.54 3.57
N GLN A 176 -17.21 7.37 2.52
CA GLN A 176 -16.34 8.44 2.03
C GLN A 176 -17.16 9.57 1.42
N ARG A 177 -18.20 9.26 0.60
CA ARG A 177 -19.16 10.25 0.11
C ARG A 177 -19.74 11.09 1.26
N ASP A 178 -20.22 10.43 2.31
CA ASP A 178 -20.83 11.12 3.45
C ASP A 178 -19.81 11.97 4.22
N SER A 179 -18.56 11.54 4.30
CA SER A 179 -17.47 12.33 4.87
C SER A 179 -17.12 13.56 4.02
N VAL A 180 -17.05 13.40 2.69
CA VAL A 180 -16.83 14.55 1.77
C VAL A 180 -17.98 15.55 1.89
N LYS A 181 -19.23 15.05 1.97
CA LYS A 181 -20.42 15.92 2.16
C LYS A 181 -20.33 16.75 3.44
N ARG A 182 -19.94 16.14 4.56
CA ARG A 182 -19.76 16.87 5.83
C ARG A 182 -18.64 17.92 5.72
N ALA A 183 -17.51 17.56 5.13
CA ALA A 183 -16.38 18.47 4.99
C ALA A 183 -16.70 19.64 4.03
N ALA A 184 -17.36 19.37 2.91
CA ALA A 184 -17.80 20.40 1.98
C ALA A 184 -18.79 21.37 2.63
N SER A 185 -19.74 20.86 3.45
CA SER A 185 -20.67 21.69 4.21
C SER A 185 -19.95 22.56 5.26
N THR A 186 -18.88 22.08 5.89
CA THR A 186 -18.08 22.87 6.83
C THR A 186 -17.32 24.01 6.15
N LEU A 187 -16.97 23.83 4.86
CA LEU A 187 -16.29 24.83 4.05
C LEU A 187 -17.26 25.76 3.30
N ASP A 188 -18.58 25.55 3.46
CA ASP A 188 -19.64 26.25 2.73
C ASP A 188 -19.48 26.16 1.20
N ILE A 189 -19.04 25.00 0.70
CA ILE A 189 -18.85 24.73 -0.73
C ILE A 189 -19.95 23.77 -1.20
N PRO A 190 -20.71 24.10 -2.25
CA PRO A 190 -21.67 23.19 -2.86
C PRO A 190 -21.02 21.87 -3.29
N LEU A 191 -21.75 20.76 -3.08
CA LEU A 191 -21.29 19.42 -3.47
C LEU A 191 -22.29 18.79 -4.44
N GLU A 192 -21.79 18.32 -5.57
CA GLU A 192 -22.48 17.38 -6.44
C GLU A 192 -21.83 15.99 -6.32
N ALA A 193 -22.61 15.01 -5.87
CA ALA A 193 -22.14 13.62 -5.71
C ALA A 193 -22.72 12.75 -6.84
N ILE A 194 -21.86 12.20 -7.68
CA ILE A 194 -22.20 11.40 -8.85
C ILE A 194 -21.84 9.93 -8.56
N GLU A 195 -22.86 9.07 -8.57
CA GLU A 195 -22.69 7.65 -8.37
C GLU A 195 -22.26 6.91 -9.64
N LEU A 196 -21.13 6.23 -9.57
CA LEU A 196 -20.64 5.34 -10.61
C LEU A 196 -21.18 3.92 -10.36
N ARG A 197 -22.08 3.42 -11.24
CA ARG A 197 -22.86 2.20 -10.92
C ARG A 197 -22.29 0.91 -11.45
N SER A 198 -21.62 0.93 -12.60
CA SER A 198 -21.19 -0.29 -13.29
C SER A 198 -19.79 -0.12 -13.89
N PRO A 199 -18.77 -0.82 -13.37
CA PRO A 199 -17.48 -0.83 -14.03
C PRO A 199 -17.50 -1.61 -15.37
N PRO A 200 -16.68 -1.24 -16.38
CA PRO A 200 -15.78 -0.07 -16.34
C PRO A 200 -16.55 1.24 -16.32
N TYR A 201 -16.11 2.20 -15.50
CA TYR A 201 -16.82 3.48 -15.36
C TYR A 201 -16.59 4.40 -16.55
N ASP A 202 -17.67 5.04 -17.02
CA ASP A 202 -17.60 6.09 -18.03
C ASP A 202 -17.43 7.46 -17.33
N TYR A 203 -16.19 7.85 -17.14
CA TYR A 203 -15.85 9.12 -16.49
C TYR A 203 -16.19 10.33 -17.37
N GLU A 204 -16.15 10.20 -18.70
CA GLU A 204 -16.58 11.28 -19.61
C GLU A 204 -18.05 11.59 -19.46
N GLN A 205 -18.90 10.57 -19.47
CA GLN A 205 -20.31 10.75 -19.23
C GLN A 205 -20.61 11.29 -17.83
N ALA A 206 -19.90 10.79 -16.80
CA ALA A 206 -20.07 11.24 -15.43
C ALA A 206 -19.72 12.72 -15.25
N LEU A 207 -18.75 13.23 -16.01
CA LEU A 207 -18.29 14.62 -15.93
C LEU A 207 -18.88 15.54 -17.01
N ALA A 208 -19.82 15.07 -17.83
CA ALA A 208 -20.32 15.82 -19.00
C ALA A 208 -20.90 17.20 -18.66
N GLU A 209 -21.47 17.39 -17.46
CA GLU A 209 -22.06 18.67 -17.02
C GLU A 209 -21.13 19.50 -16.14
N THR A 210 -19.87 19.09 -16.00
CA THR A 210 -18.85 19.76 -15.16
C THR A 210 -17.95 20.65 -16.00
N ASP A 211 -17.43 21.73 -15.41
CA ASP A 211 -16.48 22.62 -16.07
C ASP A 211 -15.60 23.36 -15.05
N GLY A 212 -14.32 23.05 -15.03
CA GLY A 212 -13.35 23.72 -14.17
C GLY A 212 -13.23 25.22 -14.40
N ALA A 213 -13.56 25.73 -15.62
CA ALA A 213 -13.60 27.16 -15.88
C ALA A 213 -14.74 27.88 -15.11
N ARG A 214 -15.74 27.14 -14.63
CA ARG A 214 -16.80 27.64 -13.75
C ARG A 214 -16.47 27.48 -12.25
N GLY A 215 -15.28 26.95 -11.93
CA GLY A 215 -14.84 26.74 -10.55
C GLY A 215 -15.20 25.36 -10.00
N ASP A 216 -15.55 24.38 -10.85
CA ASP A 216 -15.73 23.00 -10.42
C ASP A 216 -14.38 22.35 -10.12
N VAL A 217 -14.32 21.51 -9.07
CA VAL A 217 -13.14 20.71 -8.71
C VAL A 217 -13.55 19.26 -8.50
N LEU A 218 -12.64 18.32 -8.79
CA LEU A 218 -12.91 16.89 -8.67
C LEU A 218 -12.33 16.28 -7.39
N VAL A 219 -13.16 15.52 -6.68
CA VAL A 219 -12.76 14.57 -5.64
C VAL A 219 -13.16 13.17 -6.06
N LEU A 220 -12.26 12.21 -5.92
CA LEU A 220 -12.48 10.81 -6.25
C LEU A 220 -12.34 9.97 -4.99
N THR A 221 -13.34 9.10 -4.71
CA THR A 221 -13.24 8.14 -3.60
C THR A 221 -12.29 6.99 -3.94
N SER A 222 -11.92 6.20 -2.92
CA SER A 222 -10.90 5.14 -3.06
C SER A 222 -11.29 4.05 -4.05
N SER A 223 -12.54 3.59 -4.05
CA SER A 223 -12.95 2.45 -4.88
C SER A 223 -12.91 2.77 -6.38
N PRO A 224 -13.52 3.86 -6.89
CA PRO A 224 -13.33 4.29 -8.27
C PRO A 224 -11.86 4.56 -8.63
N PHE A 225 -11.10 5.18 -7.71
CA PHE A 225 -9.67 5.43 -7.90
C PHE A 225 -8.90 4.12 -8.18
N HIS A 226 -9.06 3.09 -7.35
CA HIS A 226 -8.34 1.82 -7.51
C HIS A 226 -8.72 1.08 -8.81
N ARG A 227 -9.90 1.34 -9.36
CA ARG A 227 -10.32 0.72 -10.62
C ARG A 227 -9.65 1.34 -11.84
N SER A 228 -9.55 2.66 -11.92
CA SER A 228 -8.91 3.35 -13.04
C SER A 228 -8.65 4.83 -12.75
N ALA A 229 -7.66 5.13 -11.90
CA ALA A 229 -7.27 6.50 -11.57
C ALA A 229 -6.88 7.32 -12.82
N ALA A 230 -6.08 6.75 -13.71
CA ALA A 230 -5.60 7.45 -14.90
C ALA A 230 -6.78 7.94 -15.78
N ALA A 231 -7.75 7.06 -16.08
CA ALA A 231 -8.91 7.45 -16.89
C ALA A 231 -9.75 8.55 -16.22
N ALA A 232 -9.91 8.50 -14.88
CA ALA A 232 -10.65 9.52 -14.15
C ALA A 232 -9.94 10.88 -14.19
N TYR A 233 -8.62 10.92 -13.99
CA TYR A 233 -7.87 12.18 -14.02
C TYR A 233 -7.63 12.72 -15.44
N GLU A 234 -7.53 11.86 -16.45
CA GLU A 234 -7.54 12.27 -17.84
C GLU A 234 -8.88 12.93 -18.24
N ALA A 235 -10.01 12.35 -17.83
CA ALA A 235 -11.32 12.97 -18.03
C ALA A 235 -11.41 14.31 -17.27
N ALA A 236 -10.98 14.35 -16.00
CA ALA A 236 -10.94 15.60 -15.24
C ALA A 236 -10.13 16.69 -15.94
N LEU A 237 -8.97 16.36 -16.51
CA LEU A 237 -8.14 17.32 -17.24
C LEU A 237 -8.83 17.84 -18.51
N ARG A 238 -9.54 16.97 -19.28
CA ARG A 238 -10.33 17.43 -20.46
C ARG A 238 -11.44 18.39 -20.06
N HIS A 239 -12.08 18.17 -18.92
CA HIS A 239 -13.09 19.07 -18.33
C HIS A 239 -12.49 20.22 -17.51
N ARG A 240 -11.16 20.40 -17.53
CA ARG A 240 -10.41 21.42 -16.79
C ARG A 240 -10.62 21.39 -15.27
N LEU A 241 -10.94 20.24 -14.69
CA LEU A 241 -11.21 20.09 -13.27
C LEU A 241 -9.91 19.93 -12.48
N PRO A 242 -9.53 20.89 -11.61
CA PRO A 242 -8.54 20.65 -10.61
C PRO A 242 -8.97 19.49 -9.70
N SER A 243 -8.04 18.64 -9.29
CA SER A 243 -8.39 17.45 -8.52
C SER A 243 -7.40 17.20 -7.38
N ILE A 244 -7.87 16.53 -6.33
CA ILE A 244 -7.02 16.03 -5.27
C ILE A 244 -7.18 14.52 -5.11
N GLY A 245 -6.06 13.81 -5.11
CA GLY A 245 -6.00 12.37 -4.91
C GLY A 245 -5.69 11.97 -3.47
N ASN A 246 -5.72 10.66 -3.25
CA ASN A 246 -5.59 10.04 -1.93
C ASN A 246 -4.20 9.41 -1.64
N GLY A 247 -3.20 9.73 -2.41
CA GLY A 247 -1.90 9.05 -2.45
C GLY A 247 -1.84 8.07 -3.63
N PHE A 248 -1.27 6.89 -3.48
CA PHE A 248 -1.24 5.79 -4.48
C PHE A 248 -0.95 6.22 -5.93
N GLY A 249 0.03 7.10 -6.15
CA GLY A 249 0.33 7.53 -7.52
C GLY A 249 -0.73 8.43 -8.16
N SER A 250 -1.54 9.13 -7.36
CA SER A 250 -2.59 10.02 -7.87
C SER A 250 -2.04 11.15 -8.73
N VAL A 251 -0.93 11.77 -8.31
CA VAL A 251 -0.29 12.86 -9.08
C VAL A 251 0.39 12.35 -10.33
N GLU A 252 0.95 11.15 -10.30
CA GLU A 252 1.51 10.45 -11.46
C GLU A 252 0.40 10.10 -12.48
N ALA A 253 -0.80 9.79 -11.97
CA ALA A 253 -1.99 9.54 -12.79
C ALA A 253 -2.67 10.82 -13.32
N GLY A 254 -2.22 12.01 -12.90
CA GLY A 254 -2.67 13.28 -13.43
C GLY A 254 -3.46 14.18 -12.47
N SER A 255 -3.65 13.81 -11.19
CA SER A 255 -4.28 14.74 -10.24
C SER A 255 -3.39 15.98 -10.01
N LEU A 256 -4.03 17.12 -9.68
CA LEU A 256 -3.32 18.36 -9.36
C LEU A 256 -2.54 18.24 -8.04
N LEU A 257 -3.19 17.69 -7.04
CA LEU A 257 -2.64 17.45 -5.70
C LEU A 257 -2.86 16.01 -5.27
N SER A 258 -2.09 15.55 -4.33
CA SER A 258 -2.38 14.33 -3.58
C SER A 258 -1.96 14.52 -2.13
N TYR A 259 -2.78 14.04 -1.20
CA TYR A 259 -2.45 14.00 0.21
C TYR A 259 -2.86 12.66 0.81
N GLY A 260 -1.88 11.91 1.30
CA GLY A 260 -2.07 10.58 1.84
C GLY A 260 -0.83 10.04 2.55
N PRO A 261 -0.93 8.83 3.13
CA PRO A 261 0.24 8.20 3.74
C PRO A 261 1.30 7.87 2.68
N ASN A 262 2.55 7.77 3.13
CA ASN A 262 3.60 7.18 2.31
C ASN A 262 3.36 5.67 2.23
N PHE A 263 2.82 5.21 1.10
CA PHE A 263 2.46 3.80 0.92
C PHE A 263 3.70 2.89 0.80
N THR A 264 4.81 3.38 0.24
CA THR A 264 6.06 2.60 0.20
C THR A 264 6.57 2.33 1.61
N ASP A 265 6.49 3.30 2.53
CA ASP A 265 6.86 3.12 3.94
C ASP A 265 5.91 2.12 4.64
N MET A 266 4.60 2.13 4.33
CA MET A 266 3.66 1.13 4.86
C MET A 266 4.05 -0.29 4.44
N PHE A 267 4.45 -0.47 3.18
CA PHE A 267 4.85 -1.79 2.67
C PHE A 267 6.23 -2.22 3.18
N ARG A 268 7.16 -1.29 3.42
CA ARG A 268 8.42 -1.59 4.12
C ARG A 268 8.15 -2.05 5.55
N LEU A 269 7.23 -1.37 6.26
CA LEU A 269 6.82 -1.78 7.60
C LEU A 269 6.13 -3.16 7.60
N ALA A 270 5.34 -3.47 6.57
CA ALA A 270 4.77 -4.81 6.43
C ALA A 270 5.85 -5.90 6.26
N ALA A 271 6.96 -5.61 5.56
CA ALA A 271 8.10 -6.52 5.48
C ALA A 271 8.78 -6.72 6.84
N ASP A 272 8.87 -5.68 7.70
CA ASP A 272 9.36 -5.82 9.08
C ASP A 272 8.43 -6.71 9.94
N TYR A 273 7.11 -6.67 9.70
CA TYR A 273 6.16 -7.59 10.35
C TYR A 273 6.36 -9.03 9.87
N VAL A 274 6.53 -9.23 8.56
CA VAL A 274 6.85 -10.55 7.99
C VAL A 274 8.13 -11.10 8.60
N ASP A 275 9.20 -10.33 8.70
CA ASP A 275 10.47 -10.72 9.33
C ASP A 275 10.27 -11.18 10.78
N LYS A 276 9.56 -10.38 11.59
CA LYS A 276 9.26 -10.75 12.98
C LYS A 276 8.52 -12.08 13.09
N ILE A 277 7.54 -12.31 12.20
CA ILE A 277 6.73 -13.54 12.17
C ILE A 277 7.60 -14.73 11.74
N LEU A 278 8.41 -14.60 10.70
CA LEU A 278 9.33 -15.66 10.25
C LEU A 278 10.38 -16.01 11.32
N LYS A 279 10.71 -15.06 12.21
CA LYS A 279 11.56 -15.25 13.40
C LYS A 279 10.81 -15.78 14.62
N GLY A 280 9.51 -16.08 14.50
CA GLY A 280 8.70 -16.74 15.53
C GLY A 280 7.81 -15.84 16.37
N ALA A 281 7.72 -14.54 16.06
CA ALA A 281 6.74 -13.66 16.71
C ALA A 281 5.32 -14.05 16.30
N LYS A 282 4.37 -13.93 17.24
CA LYS A 282 2.96 -14.22 16.95
C LYS A 282 2.24 -12.96 16.50
N PRO A 283 1.42 -13.00 15.45
CA PRO A 283 0.59 -11.87 15.06
C PRO A 283 -0.26 -11.30 16.21
N ALA A 284 -0.74 -12.18 17.10
CA ALA A 284 -1.53 -11.81 18.28
C ALA A 284 -0.85 -10.79 19.21
N ASP A 285 0.48 -10.78 19.24
CA ASP A 285 1.31 -9.95 20.11
C ASP A 285 1.94 -8.75 19.37
N LEU A 286 1.76 -8.67 18.05
CA LEU A 286 2.28 -7.59 17.21
C LEU A 286 1.18 -6.55 16.98
N PRO A 287 1.35 -5.29 17.41
CA PRO A 287 0.31 -4.28 17.29
C PRO A 287 -0.04 -3.99 15.82
N VAL A 288 -1.32 -3.80 15.54
CA VAL A 288 -1.75 -3.20 14.27
C VAL A 288 -1.41 -1.72 14.31
N GLN A 289 -0.64 -1.24 13.33
CA GLN A 289 -0.17 0.14 13.28
C GLN A 289 -0.94 0.96 12.26
N GLN A 290 -0.95 2.28 12.46
CA GLN A 290 -1.36 3.25 11.47
C GLN A 290 -0.13 3.97 10.90
N PRO A 291 -0.17 4.45 9.66
CA PRO A 291 0.92 5.26 9.11
C PRO A 291 1.06 6.55 9.91
N THR A 292 2.29 6.96 10.14
CA THR A 292 2.61 8.20 10.87
C THR A 292 3.15 9.29 9.96
N LYS A 293 3.52 8.94 8.72
CA LYS A 293 4.04 9.87 7.72
C LYS A 293 3.01 10.06 6.61
N PHE A 294 2.63 11.31 6.40
CA PHE A 294 1.71 11.73 5.34
C PHE A 294 2.44 12.69 4.41
N GLU A 295 2.18 12.60 3.12
CA GLU A 295 2.86 13.37 2.09
C GLU A 295 1.87 14.20 1.27
N LEU A 296 2.23 15.47 1.07
CA LEU A 296 1.61 16.36 0.11
C LEU A 296 2.45 16.35 -1.17
N LYS A 297 1.83 15.93 -2.27
CA LYS A 297 2.46 15.99 -3.60
C LYS A 297 1.71 16.96 -4.49
N VAL A 298 2.44 17.68 -5.34
CA VAL A 298 1.92 18.70 -6.25
C VAL A 298 2.37 18.39 -7.67
N ASN A 299 1.43 18.42 -8.62
CA ASN A 299 1.71 18.23 -10.05
C ASN A 299 1.67 19.57 -10.79
N LEU A 300 2.83 20.15 -11.07
CA LEU A 300 2.94 21.39 -11.80
C LEU A 300 2.64 21.24 -13.30
N LYS A 301 2.79 20.05 -13.89
CA LYS A 301 2.33 19.78 -15.26
C LYS A 301 0.81 19.95 -15.37
N THR A 302 0.09 19.35 -14.43
CA THR A 302 -1.37 19.49 -14.35
C THR A 302 -1.76 20.92 -14.03
N ALA A 303 -1.08 21.60 -13.09
CA ALA A 303 -1.32 23.01 -12.80
C ALA A 303 -1.18 23.87 -14.05
N LYS A 304 -0.09 23.71 -14.81
CA LYS A 304 0.16 24.43 -16.07
C LYS A 304 -0.90 24.13 -17.12
N ALA A 305 -1.31 22.87 -17.28
CA ALA A 305 -2.36 22.49 -18.24
C ALA A 305 -3.72 23.11 -17.89
N LEU A 306 -4.01 23.31 -16.59
CA LEU A 306 -5.22 23.97 -16.10
C LEU A 306 -5.11 25.51 -16.05
N GLY A 307 -3.93 26.09 -16.35
CA GLY A 307 -3.69 27.53 -16.24
C GLY A 307 -3.65 28.03 -14.79
N LEU A 308 -3.33 27.16 -13.83
CA LEU A 308 -3.26 27.48 -12.41
C LEU A 308 -1.84 27.80 -11.98
N THR A 309 -1.71 28.77 -11.06
CA THR A 309 -0.47 29.03 -10.32
C THR A 309 -0.66 28.57 -8.89
N ILE A 310 0.11 27.56 -8.48
CA ILE A 310 0.05 27.04 -7.13
C ILE A 310 0.73 28.01 -6.15
N PRO A 311 0.06 28.43 -5.06
CA PRO A 311 0.63 29.36 -4.10
C PRO A 311 1.91 28.81 -3.44
N LEU A 312 2.89 29.68 -3.17
CA LEU A 312 4.15 29.31 -2.51
C LEU A 312 3.92 28.67 -1.12
N THR A 313 2.84 29.03 -0.44
CA THR A 313 2.43 28.44 0.84
C THR A 313 2.03 26.96 0.73
N VAL A 314 1.56 26.51 -0.43
CA VAL A 314 1.27 25.11 -0.73
C VAL A 314 2.55 24.41 -1.18
N LEU A 315 3.30 25.01 -2.12
CA LEU A 315 4.56 24.46 -2.62
C LEU A 315 5.61 24.27 -1.51
N GLY A 316 5.72 25.21 -0.58
CA GLY A 316 6.67 25.12 0.54
C GLY A 316 6.34 24.04 1.57
N ARG A 317 5.15 23.40 1.45
CA ARG A 317 4.71 22.29 2.29
C ARG A 317 4.69 20.97 1.53
N ALA A 318 4.93 21.00 0.22
CA ALA A 318 4.95 19.81 -0.60
C ALA A 318 6.19 18.96 -0.30
N ASP A 319 5.99 17.68 -0.08
CA ASP A 319 7.06 16.67 0.07
C ASP A 319 7.64 16.31 -1.31
N GLU A 320 6.81 16.41 -2.37
CA GLU A 320 7.20 16.13 -3.74
C GLU A 320 6.48 17.07 -4.72
N VAL A 321 7.22 17.56 -5.72
CA VAL A 321 6.69 18.39 -6.80
C VAL A 321 7.07 17.76 -8.14
N ILE A 322 6.07 17.43 -8.96
CA ILE A 322 6.24 16.90 -10.31
C ILE A 322 6.24 18.06 -11.30
N GLU A 323 7.36 18.24 -12.05
CA GLU A 323 7.55 19.27 -13.07
C GLU A 323 7.44 18.73 -14.50
#